data_152fea75a4c32c9a0e90fd783b635844
#
_entry.id   152fea75a4c32c9a0e90fd783b635844
#
_cell.length_a   1.000
_cell.length_b   1.000
_cell.length_c   1.000
_cell.angle_alpha   90.00
_cell.angle_beta   90.00
_cell.angle_gamma   90.00
#
_symmetry.space_group_name_H-M   'P 1'
#
loop_
_entity.id
_entity.type
_entity.pdbx_description
1 polymer ?
#
loop_
_entity_poly.entity_id
_entity_poly.type
_entity_poly.pdbx_seq_one_letter_code
_entity_poly.pdbx_strand_id
1 'polypeptide(L)'
;MTTFPESHHDLLDADLATLATVARSGMPQQTAVWFLHEDGELKLSLNNSRLKTKNLMKRPQCSLMILDPAVPQRYLEVRGTAEIEPDDDYAFARKVGAKYGGADLSQHDGAGESRVVVTIQPTNVYAVDMRIGQM
;
A
#
# COMPACT_ATOMS: atom_id res chain seq x y z
N MET A 1 -13.13 15.03 0.46
CA MET A 1 -12.08 14.13 -0.09
C MET A 1 -10.77 14.36 0.66
N THR A 2 -10.15 13.31 1.12
CA THR A 2 -8.88 13.38 1.85
C THR A 2 -7.73 13.47 0.86
N THR A 3 -6.87 14.46 1.01
CA THR A 3 -5.71 14.66 0.14
C THR A 3 -4.42 14.47 0.93
N PHE A 4 -3.33 14.25 0.20
CA PHE A 4 -2.01 14.10 0.81
C PHE A 4 -1.36 15.47 0.97
N PRO A 5 -0.84 15.81 2.17
CA PRO A 5 -0.17 17.08 2.39
C PRO A 5 1.03 17.26 1.48
N GLU A 6 1.17 18.45 0.90
CA GLU A 6 2.26 18.75 -0.04
C GLU A 6 3.64 18.53 0.58
N SER A 7 3.77 18.79 1.88
CA SER A 7 5.03 18.59 2.61
C SER A 7 5.59 17.17 2.53
N HIS A 8 4.74 16.19 2.22
CA HIS A 8 5.11 14.77 2.18
C HIS A 8 4.85 14.11 0.82
N HIS A 9 4.62 14.91 -0.23
CA HIS A 9 4.36 14.35 -1.57
C HIS A 9 5.52 13.51 -2.11
N ASP A 10 6.73 13.82 -1.72
CA ASP A 10 7.91 13.03 -2.13
C ASP A 10 7.83 11.59 -1.66
N LEU A 11 7.16 11.34 -0.52
CA LEU A 11 7.02 9.98 0.01
C LEU A 11 6.07 9.13 -0.83
N LEU A 12 5.20 9.74 -1.63
CA LEU A 12 4.31 9.00 -2.52
C LEU A 12 5.06 8.26 -3.63
N ASP A 13 6.31 8.62 -3.86
CA ASP A 13 7.17 7.95 -4.84
C ASP A 13 8.24 7.06 -4.20
N ALA A 14 8.18 6.86 -2.88
CA ALA A 14 9.13 6.00 -2.18
C ALA A 14 8.99 4.54 -2.63
N ASP A 15 10.01 3.73 -2.30
CA ASP A 15 10.08 2.36 -2.81
C ASP A 15 9.36 1.34 -1.94
N LEU A 16 9.15 1.64 -0.66
CA LEU A 16 8.63 0.66 0.28
C LEU A 16 7.64 1.30 1.24
N ALA A 17 6.56 0.58 1.50
CA ALA A 17 5.58 0.95 2.51
C ALA A 17 5.30 -0.24 3.41
N THR A 18 4.70 0.02 4.56
CA THR A 18 4.21 -1.01 5.47
C THR A 18 2.70 -0.98 5.44
N LEU A 19 2.11 -2.12 5.11
CA LEU A 19 0.66 -2.29 5.10
C LEU A 19 0.23 -3.02 6.37
N ALA A 20 -0.71 -2.42 7.11
CA ALA A 20 -1.34 -3.06 8.25
C ALA A 20 -2.76 -3.48 7.89
N THR A 21 -3.08 -4.73 8.14
CA THR A 21 -4.42 -5.30 7.95
C THR A 21 -4.87 -5.94 9.26
N VAL A 22 -6.15 -6.30 9.34
CA VAL A 22 -6.73 -6.86 10.56
C VAL A 22 -7.07 -8.32 10.31
N ALA A 23 -6.50 -9.21 11.13
CA ALA A 23 -6.77 -10.63 11.07
C ALA A 23 -8.14 -10.96 11.67
N ARG A 24 -8.61 -12.18 11.41
CA ARG A 24 -9.89 -12.66 11.93
C ARG A 24 -9.99 -12.53 13.46
N SER A 25 -8.87 -12.73 14.17
CA SER A 25 -8.82 -12.59 15.62
C SER A 25 -8.88 -11.15 16.12
N GLY A 26 -8.80 -10.17 15.22
CA GLY A 26 -8.65 -8.77 15.58
C GLY A 26 -7.19 -8.32 15.69
N MET A 27 -6.25 -9.26 15.58
CA MET A 27 -4.83 -8.94 15.66
C MET A 27 -4.39 -8.20 14.39
N PRO A 28 -3.68 -7.07 14.52
CA PRO A 28 -3.09 -6.41 13.35
C PRO A 28 -1.95 -7.24 12.76
N GLN A 29 -1.87 -7.25 11.44
CA GLN A 29 -0.79 -7.89 10.70
C GLN A 29 -0.10 -6.82 9.86
N GLN A 30 1.22 -6.78 9.91
CA GLN A 30 2.01 -5.81 9.14
C GLN A 30 2.91 -6.53 8.15
N THR A 31 2.98 -6.00 6.93
CA THR A 31 3.89 -6.51 5.90
C THR A 31 4.47 -5.35 5.11
N ALA A 32 5.72 -5.52 4.66
CA ALA A 32 6.32 -4.59 3.69
C ALA A 32 5.70 -4.85 2.32
N VAL A 33 5.35 -3.78 1.62
CA VAL A 33 4.70 -3.88 0.31
C VAL A 33 5.29 -2.88 -0.68
N TRP A 34 5.23 -3.23 -1.95
CA TRP A 34 5.38 -2.29 -3.05
C TRP A 34 4.07 -1.55 -3.26
N PHE A 35 4.14 -0.35 -3.76
CA PHE A 35 2.95 0.45 -4.00
C PHE A 35 3.15 1.38 -5.19
N LEU A 36 2.05 1.90 -5.70
CA LEU A 36 2.05 2.88 -6.78
C LEU A 36 1.09 4.01 -6.43
N HIS A 37 1.56 5.23 -6.60
CA HIS A 37 0.72 6.41 -6.51
C HIS A 37 0.39 6.85 -7.93
N GLU A 38 -0.89 6.81 -8.28
CA GLU A 38 -1.35 7.28 -9.59
C GLU A 38 -2.75 7.88 -9.46
N ASP A 39 -2.99 8.93 -10.22
CA ASP A 39 -4.30 9.59 -10.26
C ASP A 39 -4.80 10.01 -8.87
N GLY A 40 -3.88 10.42 -8.00
CA GLY A 40 -4.21 10.84 -6.65
C GLY A 40 -4.50 9.71 -5.67
N GLU A 41 -4.30 8.45 -6.08
CA GLU A 41 -4.62 7.28 -5.27
C GLU A 41 -3.39 6.44 -4.99
N LEU A 42 -3.39 5.79 -3.83
CA LEU A 42 -2.39 4.78 -3.47
C LEU A 42 -2.96 3.41 -3.77
N LYS A 43 -2.22 2.64 -4.57
CA LYS A 43 -2.66 1.33 -5.04
C LYS A 43 -1.59 0.28 -4.83
N LEU A 44 -2.02 -0.95 -4.60
CA LEU A 44 -1.15 -2.10 -4.39
C LEU A 44 -1.53 -3.20 -5.38
N SER A 45 -0.53 -3.95 -5.84
CA SER A 45 -0.75 -5.20 -6.55
C SER A 45 -0.49 -6.35 -5.58
N LEU A 46 -1.52 -7.10 -5.23
CA LEU A 46 -1.41 -8.18 -4.27
C LEU A 46 -1.84 -9.51 -4.88
N ASN A 47 -1.17 -10.59 -4.46
CA ASN A 47 -1.56 -11.95 -4.80
C ASN A 47 -2.76 -12.34 -3.93
N ASN A 48 -3.79 -12.92 -4.55
CA ASN A 48 -5.06 -13.24 -3.88
C ASN A 48 -4.92 -14.31 -2.79
N SER A 49 -3.85 -15.10 -2.80
CA SER A 49 -3.64 -16.16 -1.81
C SER A 49 -2.92 -15.70 -0.54
N ARG A 50 -2.40 -14.48 -0.52
CA ARG A 50 -1.66 -13.98 0.64
C ARG A 50 -2.60 -13.60 1.77
N LEU A 51 -2.12 -13.75 3.01
CA LEU A 51 -2.93 -13.47 4.20
C LEU A 51 -3.43 -12.03 4.22
N LYS A 52 -2.57 -11.06 3.89
CA LYS A 52 -2.98 -9.65 3.86
C LYS A 52 -4.13 -9.40 2.89
N THR A 53 -4.12 -10.06 1.74
CA THR A 53 -5.19 -9.93 0.75
C THR A 53 -6.49 -10.52 1.29
N LYS A 54 -6.41 -11.71 1.87
CA LYS A 54 -7.57 -12.38 2.47
C LYS A 54 -8.16 -11.55 3.62
N ASN A 55 -7.29 -10.95 4.44
CA ASN A 55 -7.74 -10.05 5.49
C ASN A 55 -8.54 -8.88 4.92
N LEU A 56 -8.01 -8.23 3.88
CA LEU A 56 -8.66 -7.07 3.27
C LEU A 56 -10.01 -7.42 2.63
N MET A 57 -10.13 -8.62 2.07
CA MET A 57 -11.40 -9.08 1.48
C MET A 57 -12.49 -9.24 2.52
N LYS A 58 -12.13 -9.60 3.75
CA LYS A 58 -13.06 -9.81 4.86
C LYS A 58 -13.25 -8.56 5.71
N ARG A 59 -12.19 -7.82 5.94
CA ARG A 59 -12.13 -6.64 6.79
C ARG A 59 -11.33 -5.58 6.04
N PRO A 60 -11.99 -4.65 5.34
CA PRO A 60 -11.29 -3.75 4.43
C PRO A 60 -10.51 -2.63 5.12
N GLN A 61 -10.63 -2.47 6.43
CA GLN A 61 -9.87 -1.45 7.15
C GLN A 61 -8.38 -1.72 7.07
N CYS A 62 -7.60 -0.70 6.78
CA CYS A 62 -6.15 -0.84 6.63
C CYS A 62 -5.45 0.48 6.92
N SER A 63 -4.13 0.37 7.07
CA SER A 63 -3.25 1.53 7.19
C SER A 63 -2.00 1.28 6.38
N LEU A 64 -1.57 2.27 5.64
CA LEU A 64 -0.33 2.22 4.88
C LEU A 64 0.61 3.29 5.43
N MET A 65 1.82 2.90 5.84
CA MET A 65 2.82 3.83 6.34
C MET A 65 4.02 3.85 5.41
N ILE A 66 4.43 5.07 5.01
CA ILE A 66 5.58 5.29 4.15
C ILE A 66 6.60 6.08 4.95
N LEU A 67 7.71 5.43 5.29
CA LEU A 67 8.83 6.10 5.96
C LEU A 67 9.72 6.79 4.93
N ASP A 68 10.23 7.96 5.30
CA ASP A 68 11.31 8.58 4.55
C ASP A 68 12.58 7.75 4.76
N PRO A 69 13.15 7.12 3.72
CA PRO A 69 14.30 6.24 3.91
C PRO A 69 15.56 7.00 4.35
N ALA A 70 15.67 8.29 4.03
CA ALA A 70 16.80 9.10 4.44
C ALA A 70 16.62 9.67 5.85
N VAL A 71 15.37 9.91 6.28
CA VAL A 71 15.04 10.52 7.56
C VAL A 71 13.86 9.79 8.17
N PRO A 72 14.07 8.67 8.86
CA PRO A 72 12.94 7.83 9.36
C PRO A 72 12.02 8.52 10.36
N GLN A 73 12.42 9.65 10.96
CA GLN A 73 11.55 10.44 11.81
C GLN A 73 10.41 11.12 11.03
N ARG A 74 10.50 11.11 9.72
CA ARG A 74 9.53 11.72 8.83
C ARG A 74 8.76 10.61 8.12
N TYR A 75 7.43 10.63 8.21
CA TYR A 75 6.64 9.58 7.58
C TYR A 75 5.23 10.07 7.26
N LEU A 76 4.56 9.29 6.41
CA LEU A 76 3.17 9.48 6.02
C LEU A 76 2.41 8.23 6.41
N GLU A 77 1.33 8.38 7.18
CA GLU A 77 0.43 7.26 7.48
C GLU A 77 -0.94 7.56 6.87
N VAL A 78 -1.45 6.61 6.09
CA VAL A 78 -2.74 6.72 5.43
C VAL A 78 -3.65 5.62 5.96
N ARG A 79 -4.68 5.98 6.70
CA ARG A 79 -5.69 5.04 7.20
C ARG A 79 -6.92 5.11 6.32
N GLY A 80 -7.50 3.97 6.05
CA GLY A 80 -8.68 3.94 5.21
C GLY A 80 -9.23 2.55 5.00
N THR A 81 -9.93 2.39 3.89
CA THR A 81 -10.51 1.12 3.50
C THR A 81 -10.00 0.72 2.12
N ALA A 82 -9.89 -0.59 1.92
CA ALA A 82 -9.43 -1.15 0.65
C ALA A 82 -10.62 -1.42 -0.28
N GLU A 83 -10.47 -0.99 -1.53
CA GLU A 83 -11.31 -1.43 -2.63
C GLU A 83 -10.49 -2.41 -3.47
N ILE A 84 -11.07 -3.56 -3.79
CA ILE A 84 -10.35 -4.65 -4.43
C ILE A 84 -11.01 -5.00 -5.75
N GLU A 85 -10.18 -5.06 -6.81
CA GLU A 85 -10.63 -5.44 -8.15
C GLU A 85 -9.69 -6.50 -8.71
N PRO A 86 -10.22 -7.42 -9.56
CA PRO A 86 -9.33 -8.36 -10.25
C PRO A 86 -8.36 -7.65 -11.20
N ASP A 87 -7.18 -8.22 -11.35
CA ASP A 87 -6.18 -7.77 -12.32
C ASP A 87 -5.82 -8.97 -13.23
N ASP A 88 -6.84 -9.51 -13.90
CA ASP A 88 -6.74 -10.79 -14.60
C ASP A 88 -5.72 -10.79 -15.74
N ASP A 89 -5.51 -9.65 -16.39
CA ASP A 89 -4.54 -9.51 -17.48
C ASP A 89 -3.20 -8.95 -17.01
N TYR A 90 -3.02 -8.75 -15.70
CA TYR A 90 -1.81 -8.21 -15.11
C TYR A 90 -1.46 -6.78 -15.57
N ALA A 91 -2.43 -6.04 -16.10
CA ALA A 91 -2.18 -4.68 -16.59
C ALA A 91 -1.65 -3.77 -15.47
N PHE A 92 -2.28 -3.82 -14.29
CA PHE A 92 -1.82 -3.03 -13.15
C PHE A 92 -0.51 -3.56 -12.59
N ALA A 93 -0.37 -4.87 -12.50
CA ALA A 93 0.89 -5.47 -12.02
C ALA A 93 2.08 -5.04 -12.87
N ARG A 94 1.90 -4.91 -14.19
CA ARG A 94 2.96 -4.39 -15.07
C ARG A 94 3.31 -2.94 -14.78
N LYS A 95 2.34 -2.11 -14.44
CA LYS A 95 2.61 -0.72 -14.02
C LYS A 95 3.45 -0.68 -12.75
N VAL A 96 3.11 -1.52 -11.77
CA VAL A 96 3.90 -1.63 -10.55
C VAL A 96 5.32 -2.10 -10.87
N GLY A 97 5.43 -3.14 -11.68
CA GLY A 97 6.75 -3.65 -12.08
C GLY A 97 7.62 -2.60 -12.74
N ALA A 98 7.04 -1.72 -13.55
CA ALA A 98 7.79 -0.64 -14.21
C ALA A 98 8.43 0.31 -13.20
N LYS A 99 7.77 0.58 -12.08
CA LYS A 99 8.35 1.39 -11.00
C LYS A 99 9.55 0.70 -10.35
N TYR A 100 9.58 -0.62 -10.33
CA TYR A 100 10.57 -1.42 -9.61
C TYR A 100 11.52 -2.14 -10.58
N GLY A 101 12.05 -1.39 -11.53
CA GLY A 101 13.11 -1.89 -12.43
C GLY A 101 12.62 -2.86 -13.49
N GLY A 102 11.33 -2.86 -13.83
CA GLY A 102 10.79 -3.78 -14.83
C GLY A 102 10.51 -5.16 -14.27
N ALA A 103 10.33 -5.29 -12.95
CA ALA A 103 10.03 -6.57 -12.32
C ALA A 103 8.76 -7.20 -12.89
N ASP A 104 8.80 -8.53 -13.07
CA ASP A 104 7.63 -9.31 -13.49
C ASP A 104 6.98 -9.94 -12.26
N LEU A 105 5.88 -9.33 -11.80
CA LEU A 105 5.20 -9.79 -10.58
C LEU A 105 4.57 -11.16 -10.76
N SER A 106 4.29 -11.59 -11.99
CA SER A 106 3.69 -12.90 -12.24
C SER A 106 4.62 -14.06 -11.80
N GLN A 107 5.92 -13.80 -11.72
CA GLN A 107 6.88 -14.81 -11.28
C GLN A 107 6.72 -15.17 -9.79
N HIS A 108 6.00 -14.37 -9.04
CA HIS A 108 5.71 -14.63 -7.62
C HIS A 108 4.38 -15.36 -7.41
N ASP A 109 3.68 -15.69 -8.49
CA ASP A 109 2.37 -16.30 -8.42
C ASP A 109 2.45 -17.78 -8.82
N GLY A 110 1.83 -18.62 -8.01
CA GLY A 110 1.75 -20.05 -8.29
C GLY A 110 0.55 -20.43 -9.14
N ALA A 111 0.46 -21.71 -9.47
CA ALA A 111 -0.68 -22.23 -10.23
C ALA A 111 -1.97 -22.00 -9.45
N GLY A 112 -2.99 -21.49 -10.14
CA GLY A 112 -4.30 -21.19 -9.53
C GLY A 112 -4.36 -19.90 -8.72
N GLU A 113 -3.25 -19.17 -8.64
CA GLU A 113 -3.22 -17.87 -7.99
C GLU A 113 -3.47 -16.76 -9.00
N SER A 114 -4.01 -15.65 -8.51
CA SER A 114 -4.28 -14.48 -9.34
C SER A 114 -3.90 -13.21 -8.59
N ARG A 115 -3.90 -12.11 -9.31
CA ARG A 115 -3.59 -10.80 -8.73
C ARG A 115 -4.82 -9.93 -8.65
N VAL A 116 -4.79 -9.04 -7.67
CA VAL A 116 -5.82 -8.02 -7.49
C VAL A 116 -5.19 -6.65 -7.39
N VAL A 117 -5.95 -5.64 -7.79
CA VAL A 117 -5.62 -4.24 -7.53
C VAL A 117 -6.31 -3.85 -6.24
N VAL A 118 -5.53 -3.33 -5.29
CA VAL A 118 -6.06 -2.79 -4.04
C VAL A 118 -5.89 -1.28 -4.07
N THR A 119 -6.99 -0.55 -4.04
CA THR A 119 -6.99 0.91 -3.95
C THR A 119 -7.36 1.31 -2.53
N ILE A 120 -6.54 2.13 -1.90
CA ILE A 120 -6.81 2.60 -0.54
C ILE A 120 -7.65 3.87 -0.63
N GLN A 121 -8.83 3.83 -0.02
CA GLN A 121 -9.70 5.00 0.13
C GLN A 121 -9.39 5.64 1.46
N PRO A 122 -8.68 6.79 1.48
CA PRO A 122 -8.24 7.39 2.74
C PRO A 122 -9.41 7.96 3.53
N THR A 123 -9.41 7.70 4.83
CA THR A 123 -10.27 8.39 5.79
C THR A 123 -9.49 9.40 6.62
N ASN A 124 -8.22 9.10 6.91
CA ASN A 124 -7.34 9.97 7.68
C ASN A 124 -5.92 9.88 7.09
N VAL A 125 -5.26 11.04 7.02
CA VAL A 125 -3.87 11.12 6.56
C VAL A 125 -3.07 11.87 7.62
N TYR A 126 -1.97 11.27 8.06
CA TYR A 126 -1.08 11.83 9.07
C TYR A 126 0.30 12.03 8.46
N ALA A 127 0.69 13.29 8.28
CA ALA A 127 2.03 13.65 7.81
C ALA A 127 2.84 14.10 9.02
N VAL A 128 3.85 13.33 9.39
CA VAL A 128 4.61 13.52 10.63
C VAL A 128 6.07 13.82 10.32
N ASP A 129 6.64 14.76 11.05
CA ASP A 129 8.06 15.05 11.02
C ASP A 129 8.52 15.35 12.44
N MET A 130 9.10 14.35 13.09
CA MET A 130 9.51 14.44 14.49
C MET A 130 10.81 15.23 14.68
N ARG A 131 11.50 15.59 13.60
CA ARG A 131 12.76 16.37 13.71
C ARG A 131 12.54 17.79 14.23
N ILE A 132 11.31 18.30 14.10
CA ILE A 132 10.99 19.68 14.49
C ILE A 132 10.37 19.76 15.88
N GLY A 133 10.66 18.77 16.73
CA GLY A 133 10.22 18.78 18.12
C GLY A 133 8.78 18.43 18.33
N GLN A 134 8.17 17.76 17.40
CA GLN A 134 6.76 17.36 17.44
C GLN A 134 6.62 15.95 17.99
N MET A 135 7.01 15.78 19.19
CA MET A 135 6.97 14.46 19.85
C MET A 135 5.61 14.21 20.49
#